data_305cf01523baf230c8166cf3f47d3c9b
#
_entry.id   305cf01523baf230c8166cf3f47d3c9b
#
_cell.length_a   1.000
_cell.length_b   1.000
_cell.length_c   1.000
_cell.angle_alpha   90.00
_cell.angle_beta   90.00
_cell.angle_gamma   90.00
#
_symmetry.space_group_name_H-M   'P 1'
#
loop_
_entity.id
_entity.type
_entity.pdbx_description
1 polymer ?
#
loop_
_entity_poly.entity_id
_entity_poly.type
_entity_poly.pdbx_seq_one_letter_code
_entity_poly.pdbx_strand_id
1 'polypeptide(L)'
;MSILLKGGTVVSAYNRRQLDIRIDGEQIVEMGANLPVENSQIEDVTGCYVLPGFIDAHTHLELNNGKGSLSTADNFTTGSQAAVAKGTTTVIDMATPNKGGSLKDCLATWNQLAEGKSSCDYTYHMSMIEWKPTIAAEIQEMIAAGITSFKMYMAYDNLRTTDAEIFEAMKEIKKVNGMLGVHCENGDLVDELIQSYVSQGKLTPHYHPLSRPAAVEAEAVARYLMIAEMADLSVNIVHLSTKRSLEAVERARQRGQSVYVETCPQYLLLDDHLY
;
A
#
# COMPACT_ATOMS: atom_id res chain seq x y z
N MET A 1 4.21 -31.23 -14.62
CA MET A 1 4.95 -31.98 -13.57
C MET A 1 4.46 -31.43 -12.25
N SER A 2 3.81 -32.25 -11.44
CA SER A 2 3.27 -31.77 -10.16
C SER A 2 4.35 -31.73 -9.08
N ILE A 3 4.19 -30.84 -8.10
CA ILE A 3 4.99 -30.73 -6.90
C ILE A 3 4.15 -31.14 -5.71
N LEU A 4 4.70 -31.97 -4.82
CA LEU A 4 4.06 -32.35 -3.56
C LEU A 4 4.86 -31.77 -2.39
N LEU A 5 4.34 -30.73 -1.74
CA LEU A 5 4.85 -30.23 -0.46
C LEU A 5 4.41 -31.19 0.63
N LYS A 6 5.36 -31.83 1.33
CA LYS A 6 5.06 -32.92 2.26
C LYS A 6 5.50 -32.62 3.69
N GLY A 7 4.59 -32.88 4.65
CA GLY A 7 4.91 -32.83 6.09
C GLY A 7 4.90 -31.43 6.72
N GLY A 8 4.44 -30.42 6.04
CA GLY A 8 4.43 -29.04 6.54
C GLY A 8 3.25 -28.69 7.42
N THR A 9 3.39 -27.60 8.17
CA THR A 9 2.27 -26.97 8.88
C THR A 9 1.66 -25.88 7.99
N VAL A 10 0.55 -26.17 7.34
CA VAL A 10 -0.17 -25.21 6.50
C VAL A 10 -0.89 -24.20 7.40
N VAL A 11 -0.63 -22.92 7.15
CA VAL A 11 -1.18 -21.80 7.92
C VAL A 11 -2.11 -20.98 7.03
N SER A 12 -3.33 -20.75 7.51
CA SER A 12 -4.31 -19.85 6.91
C SER A 12 -4.69 -18.73 7.88
N ALA A 13 -5.52 -17.79 7.44
CA ALA A 13 -6.07 -16.75 8.30
C ALA A 13 -6.87 -17.30 9.51
N TYR A 14 -7.35 -18.54 9.42
CA TYR A 14 -8.28 -19.11 10.39
C TYR A 14 -7.71 -20.26 11.21
N ASN A 15 -6.70 -20.98 10.70
CA ASN A 15 -6.19 -22.18 11.36
C ASN A 15 -4.77 -22.56 10.92
N ARG A 16 -4.21 -23.52 11.66
CA ARG A 16 -2.96 -24.21 11.34
C ARG A 16 -3.23 -25.71 11.34
N ARG A 17 -2.79 -26.42 10.29
CA ARG A 17 -2.98 -27.87 10.16
C ARG A 17 -1.78 -28.52 9.51
N GLN A 18 -1.44 -29.76 9.96
CA GLN A 18 -0.48 -30.61 9.28
C GLN A 18 -1.16 -31.19 8.02
N LEU A 19 -0.73 -30.74 6.86
CA LEU A 19 -1.26 -31.16 5.56
C LEU A 19 -0.14 -31.18 4.52
N ASP A 20 -0.28 -32.11 3.57
CA ASP A 20 0.46 -32.09 2.32
C ASP A 20 -0.32 -31.23 1.30
N ILE A 21 0.40 -30.64 0.36
CA ILE A 21 -0.18 -29.82 -0.71
C ILE A 21 0.37 -30.31 -2.06
N ARG A 22 -0.53 -30.67 -2.98
CA ARG A 22 -0.17 -30.96 -4.36
C ARG A 22 -0.42 -29.77 -5.24
N ILE A 23 0.60 -29.38 -6.00
CA ILE A 23 0.56 -28.27 -6.94
C ILE A 23 0.79 -28.85 -8.34
N ASP A 24 -0.08 -28.53 -9.29
CA ASP A 24 0.08 -28.89 -10.70
C ASP A 24 0.00 -27.62 -11.56
N GLY A 25 1.10 -27.32 -12.25
CA GLY A 25 1.28 -26.02 -12.89
C GLY A 25 1.23 -24.89 -11.85
N GLU A 26 0.28 -23.98 -11.99
CA GLU A 26 0.08 -22.81 -11.12
C GLU A 26 -1.06 -22.98 -10.10
N GLN A 27 -1.58 -24.23 -9.94
CA GLN A 27 -2.76 -24.47 -9.13
C GLN A 27 -2.51 -25.45 -8.00
N ILE A 28 -3.04 -25.15 -6.81
CA ILE A 28 -3.19 -26.13 -5.74
C ILE A 28 -4.36 -27.04 -6.12
N VAL A 29 -4.05 -28.30 -6.45
CA VAL A 29 -5.06 -29.25 -6.92
C VAL A 29 -5.55 -30.17 -5.81
N GLU A 30 -4.76 -30.35 -4.74
CA GLU A 30 -5.14 -31.21 -3.62
C GLU A 30 -4.48 -30.74 -2.32
N MET A 31 -5.23 -30.85 -1.22
CA MET A 31 -4.74 -30.65 0.14
C MET A 31 -5.28 -31.75 1.05
N GLY A 32 -4.42 -32.45 1.76
CA GLY A 32 -4.83 -33.55 2.63
C GLY A 32 -3.69 -34.08 3.51
N ALA A 33 -4.05 -34.92 4.47
CA ALA A 33 -3.02 -35.60 5.27
C ALA A 33 -2.52 -36.84 4.54
N ASN A 34 -1.20 -37.01 4.49
CA ASN A 34 -0.53 -38.18 3.90
C ASN A 34 -0.93 -38.45 2.42
N LEU A 35 -0.89 -37.41 1.60
CA LEU A 35 -1.16 -37.57 0.16
C LEU A 35 -0.19 -38.57 -0.48
N PRO A 36 -0.68 -39.40 -1.44
CA PRO A 36 0.17 -40.36 -2.18
C PRO A 36 1.19 -39.56 -3.02
N VAL A 37 2.38 -40.13 -3.17
CA VAL A 37 3.49 -39.47 -3.89
C VAL A 37 3.22 -39.36 -5.38
N GLU A 38 2.62 -40.37 -5.96
CA GLU A 38 2.33 -40.50 -7.40
C GLU A 38 3.47 -39.88 -8.28
N ASN A 39 3.19 -39.33 -9.41
CA ASN A 39 4.18 -38.79 -10.35
C ASN A 39 4.62 -37.33 -9.96
N SER A 40 4.73 -37.01 -8.67
CA SER A 40 5.08 -35.66 -8.19
C SER A 40 6.55 -35.56 -7.77
N GLN A 41 7.16 -34.42 -8.03
CA GLN A 41 8.38 -34.03 -7.35
C GLN A 41 8.05 -33.76 -5.88
N ILE A 42 8.79 -34.36 -4.95
CA ILE A 42 8.57 -34.18 -3.52
C ILE A 42 9.48 -33.06 -3.01
N GLU A 43 8.85 -32.12 -2.30
CA GLU A 43 9.55 -31.13 -1.47
C GLU A 43 9.22 -31.43 -0.01
N ASP A 44 10.21 -31.88 0.75
CA ASP A 44 10.05 -32.13 2.18
C ASP A 44 10.06 -30.78 2.93
N VAL A 45 8.91 -30.41 3.46
CA VAL A 45 8.70 -29.20 4.25
C VAL A 45 8.39 -29.53 5.72
N THR A 46 8.84 -30.68 6.19
CA THR A 46 8.68 -31.11 7.58
C THR A 46 9.29 -30.08 8.53
N GLY A 47 8.53 -29.66 9.53
CA GLY A 47 8.95 -28.63 10.49
C GLY A 47 8.84 -27.19 9.97
N CYS A 48 8.43 -26.99 8.72
CA CYS A 48 8.21 -25.66 8.14
C CYS A 48 6.73 -25.24 8.27
N TYR A 49 6.51 -23.92 8.34
CA TYR A 49 5.21 -23.33 8.06
C TYR A 49 5.08 -23.13 6.54
N VAL A 50 3.96 -23.54 6.00
CA VAL A 50 3.57 -23.30 4.60
C VAL A 50 2.47 -22.26 4.58
N LEU A 51 2.76 -21.11 4.00
CA LEU A 51 1.85 -19.96 3.91
C LEU A 51 1.58 -19.64 2.44
N PRO A 52 0.45 -18.99 2.14
CA PRO A 52 0.32 -18.28 0.86
C PRO A 52 1.45 -17.28 0.67
N GLY A 53 1.82 -16.99 -0.57
CA GLY A 53 2.75 -15.89 -0.85
C GLY A 53 2.25 -14.58 -0.25
N PHE A 54 3.16 -13.78 0.30
CA PHE A 54 2.79 -12.49 0.87
C PHE A 54 2.45 -11.49 -0.22
N ILE A 55 1.62 -10.52 0.14
CA ILE A 55 1.27 -9.38 -0.71
C ILE A 55 1.84 -8.14 -0.03
N ASP A 56 2.75 -7.43 -0.70
CA ASP A 56 3.15 -6.09 -0.28
C ASP A 56 2.19 -5.07 -0.92
N ALA A 57 1.29 -4.56 -0.11
CA ALA A 57 0.22 -3.68 -0.56
C ALA A 57 0.62 -2.20 -0.61
N HIS A 58 1.90 -1.86 -0.45
CA HIS A 58 2.34 -0.47 -0.46
C HIS A 58 3.78 -0.34 -0.91
N THR A 59 4.00 -0.19 -2.20
CA THR A 59 5.33 0.05 -2.77
C THR A 59 5.38 1.33 -3.60
N HIS A 60 6.58 1.86 -3.79
CA HIS A 60 6.87 3.01 -4.62
C HIS A 60 8.08 2.67 -5.51
N LEU A 61 7.87 1.82 -6.50
CA LEU A 61 8.90 1.42 -7.44
C LEU A 61 9.01 2.43 -8.59
N GLU A 62 10.24 2.77 -8.97
CA GLU A 62 10.53 3.74 -10.05
C GLU A 62 9.84 5.12 -9.88
N LEU A 63 9.38 5.46 -8.69
CA LEU A 63 8.74 6.75 -8.46
C LEU A 63 9.78 7.88 -8.54
N ASN A 64 9.55 8.81 -9.47
CA ASN A 64 10.32 10.06 -9.56
C ASN A 64 9.61 11.16 -8.77
N ASN A 65 10.32 11.86 -7.90
CA ASN A 65 9.74 12.91 -7.06
C ASN A 65 9.39 14.22 -7.80
N GLY A 66 9.60 14.26 -9.12
CA GLY A 66 9.30 15.45 -9.93
C GLY A 66 10.20 16.68 -9.68
N LYS A 67 11.16 16.58 -8.75
CA LYS A 67 12.08 17.68 -8.35
C LYS A 67 13.54 17.38 -8.74
N GLY A 68 13.76 16.85 -9.96
CA GLY A 68 15.11 16.57 -10.45
C GLY A 68 15.33 15.09 -10.79
N SER A 69 16.56 14.61 -10.64
CA SER A 69 16.96 13.25 -11.02
C SER A 69 16.78 12.20 -9.91
N LEU A 70 16.12 12.55 -8.81
CA LEU A 70 15.92 11.61 -7.69
C LEU A 70 14.70 10.74 -7.95
N SER A 71 14.91 9.43 -7.93
CA SER A 71 13.88 8.41 -7.91
C SER A 71 14.03 7.53 -6.68
N THR A 72 13.02 6.71 -6.41
CA THR A 72 13.12 5.64 -5.40
C THR A 72 14.29 4.70 -5.74
N ALA A 73 14.89 4.09 -4.72
CA ALA A 73 16.08 3.26 -4.86
C ALA A 73 15.84 2.02 -5.71
N ASP A 74 14.63 1.47 -5.63
CA ASP A 74 14.24 0.27 -6.35
C ASP A 74 13.38 0.58 -7.57
N ASN A 75 13.62 -0.19 -8.61
CA ASN A 75 12.78 -0.31 -9.79
C ASN A 75 11.97 -1.61 -9.76
N PHE A 76 11.11 -1.86 -10.76
CA PHE A 76 10.31 -3.10 -10.80
C PHE A 76 11.17 -4.36 -10.84
N THR A 77 12.35 -4.34 -11.42
CA THR A 77 13.26 -5.50 -11.42
C THR A 77 13.84 -5.74 -10.04
N THR A 78 14.51 -4.75 -9.45
CA THR A 78 15.23 -4.93 -8.16
C THR A 78 14.28 -5.11 -6.99
N GLY A 79 13.20 -4.31 -6.94
CA GLY A 79 12.22 -4.39 -5.87
C GLY A 79 11.43 -5.69 -5.87
N SER A 80 10.96 -6.15 -7.04
CA SER A 80 10.25 -7.43 -7.12
C SER A 80 11.15 -8.64 -6.85
N GLN A 81 12.43 -8.61 -7.27
CA GLN A 81 13.40 -9.65 -6.91
C GLN A 81 13.62 -9.71 -5.40
N ALA A 82 13.77 -8.56 -4.74
CA ALA A 82 13.89 -8.48 -3.29
C ALA A 82 12.62 -9.01 -2.58
N ALA A 83 11.44 -8.69 -3.10
CA ALA A 83 10.15 -9.17 -2.60
C ALA A 83 10.06 -10.70 -2.67
N VAL A 84 10.28 -11.29 -3.84
CA VAL A 84 10.21 -12.74 -4.06
C VAL A 84 11.23 -13.48 -3.21
N ALA A 85 12.45 -12.96 -3.07
CA ALA A 85 13.50 -13.57 -2.25
C ALA A 85 13.13 -13.73 -0.76
N LYS A 86 12.07 -13.05 -0.31
CA LYS A 86 11.54 -13.09 1.06
C LYS A 86 10.09 -13.59 1.15
N GLY A 87 9.57 -14.17 0.06
CA GLY A 87 8.26 -14.81 0.04
C GLY A 87 7.08 -13.89 -0.30
N THR A 88 7.33 -12.66 -0.71
CA THR A 88 6.29 -11.77 -1.27
C THR A 88 6.13 -12.09 -2.75
N THR A 89 4.94 -12.52 -3.15
CA THR A 89 4.64 -12.98 -4.51
C THR A 89 3.77 -12.01 -5.30
N THR A 90 3.31 -10.94 -4.65
CA THR A 90 2.52 -9.88 -5.29
C THR A 90 2.89 -8.54 -4.68
N VAL A 91 3.03 -7.51 -5.51
CA VAL A 91 3.21 -6.12 -5.07
C VAL A 91 2.07 -5.25 -5.59
N ILE A 92 1.64 -4.30 -4.77
CA ILE A 92 0.67 -3.27 -5.18
C ILE A 92 1.39 -1.93 -5.12
N ASP A 93 1.73 -1.39 -6.29
CA ASP A 93 2.53 -0.16 -6.39
C ASP A 93 1.64 1.09 -6.50
N MET A 94 2.21 2.25 -6.15
CA MET A 94 1.50 3.54 -6.21
C MET A 94 1.72 4.21 -7.57
N ALA A 95 0.84 3.92 -8.54
CA ALA A 95 0.86 4.61 -9.83
C ALA A 95 0.49 6.09 -9.66
N THR A 96 1.46 6.98 -9.81
CA THR A 96 1.31 8.42 -9.51
C THR A 96 1.45 9.26 -10.77
N PRO A 97 0.36 9.90 -11.25
CA PRO A 97 0.41 10.75 -12.43
C PRO A 97 1.21 12.03 -12.20
N ASN A 98 1.65 12.68 -13.26
CA ASN A 98 2.06 14.08 -13.17
C ASN A 98 0.82 14.98 -13.06
N LYS A 99 0.97 16.18 -12.44
CA LYS A 99 -0.11 17.20 -12.43
C LYS A 99 -0.56 17.51 -13.87
N GLY A 100 -1.85 17.52 -14.09
CA GLY A 100 -2.45 17.73 -15.40
C GLY A 100 -2.60 16.44 -16.24
N GLY A 101 -1.96 15.36 -15.86
CA GLY A 101 -2.06 14.06 -16.54
C GLY A 101 -3.38 13.34 -16.32
N SER A 102 -3.67 12.34 -17.13
CA SER A 102 -4.82 11.45 -16.94
C SER A 102 -4.43 10.21 -16.15
N LEU A 103 -5.40 9.60 -15.45
CA LEU A 103 -5.18 8.33 -14.76
C LEU A 103 -4.91 7.20 -15.76
N LYS A 104 -5.51 7.27 -16.95
CA LYS A 104 -5.29 6.31 -18.04
C LYS A 104 -3.84 6.31 -18.55
N ASP A 105 -3.27 7.49 -18.80
CA ASP A 105 -1.89 7.61 -19.24
C ASP A 105 -0.91 7.20 -18.16
N CYS A 106 -1.26 7.49 -16.89
CA CYS A 106 -0.52 7.01 -15.74
C CYS A 106 -0.49 5.48 -15.69
N LEU A 107 -1.64 4.81 -15.81
CA LEU A 107 -1.73 3.35 -15.83
C LEU A 107 -0.90 2.75 -16.98
N ALA A 108 -0.99 3.33 -18.17
CA ALA A 108 -0.20 2.90 -19.32
C ALA A 108 1.31 3.02 -19.05
N THR A 109 1.74 4.10 -18.41
CA THR A 109 3.14 4.32 -18.04
C THR A 109 3.60 3.26 -17.03
N TRP A 110 2.84 3.00 -15.95
CA TRP A 110 3.20 2.01 -14.95
C TRP A 110 3.24 0.59 -15.52
N ASN A 111 2.29 0.25 -16.40
CA ASN A 111 2.35 -1.02 -17.13
C ASN A 111 3.64 -1.16 -17.95
N GLN A 112 4.08 -0.14 -18.67
CA GLN A 112 5.35 -0.17 -19.40
C GLN A 112 6.58 -0.30 -18.50
N LEU A 113 6.51 0.27 -17.27
CA LEU A 113 7.60 0.15 -16.30
C LEU A 113 7.68 -1.25 -15.70
N ALA A 114 6.55 -1.94 -15.52
CA ALA A 114 6.48 -3.24 -14.85
C ALA A 114 6.56 -4.43 -15.81
N GLU A 115 5.98 -4.30 -17.03
CA GLU A 115 5.86 -5.41 -17.97
C GLU A 115 7.22 -5.98 -18.38
N GLY A 116 7.36 -7.30 -18.22
CA GLY A 116 8.61 -8.02 -18.52
C GLY A 116 9.77 -7.77 -17.56
N LYS A 117 9.57 -6.96 -16.50
CA LYS A 117 10.60 -6.64 -15.51
C LYS A 117 10.27 -7.18 -14.13
N SER A 118 9.01 -7.21 -13.74
CA SER A 118 8.61 -7.72 -12.44
C SER A 118 8.83 -9.24 -12.35
N SER A 119 9.39 -9.69 -11.24
CA SER A 119 9.61 -11.12 -10.90
C SER A 119 8.43 -11.72 -10.11
N CYS A 120 7.42 -10.92 -9.78
CA CYS A 120 6.20 -11.35 -9.11
C CYS A 120 4.98 -10.70 -9.75
N ASP A 121 3.78 -11.12 -9.34
CA ASP A 121 2.55 -10.47 -9.74
C ASP A 121 2.51 -9.03 -9.26
N TYR A 122 1.82 -8.16 -10.00
CA TYR A 122 1.71 -6.76 -9.65
C TYR A 122 0.36 -6.17 -10.02
N THR A 123 -0.05 -5.18 -9.27
CA THR A 123 -1.15 -4.28 -9.58
C THR A 123 -0.87 -2.91 -8.95
N TYR A 124 -1.85 -1.99 -8.99
CA TYR A 124 -1.62 -0.61 -8.59
C TYR A 124 -2.73 -0.06 -7.69
N HIS A 125 -2.33 0.83 -6.77
CA HIS A 125 -3.19 1.88 -6.26
C HIS A 125 -3.02 3.10 -7.17
N MET A 126 -4.11 3.64 -7.70
CA MET A 126 -4.04 4.82 -8.56
C MET A 126 -4.02 6.09 -7.72
N SER A 127 -2.92 6.84 -7.76
CA SER A 127 -2.81 8.12 -7.07
C SER A 127 -3.61 9.22 -7.78
N MET A 128 -4.32 10.02 -7.00
CA MET A 128 -5.02 11.22 -7.44
C MET A 128 -4.42 12.41 -6.69
N ILE A 129 -3.63 13.23 -7.39
CA ILE A 129 -2.89 14.36 -6.82
C ILE A 129 -3.52 15.72 -7.13
N GLU A 130 -4.68 15.70 -7.72
CA GLU A 130 -5.56 16.83 -8.00
C GLU A 130 -6.97 16.30 -8.24
N TRP A 131 -7.96 17.13 -8.06
CA TRP A 131 -9.34 16.84 -8.41
C TRP A 131 -9.80 17.69 -9.59
N LYS A 132 -10.33 17.04 -10.62
CA LYS A 132 -10.95 17.66 -11.80
C LYS A 132 -12.26 16.94 -12.09
N PRO A 133 -13.24 17.61 -12.72
CA PRO A 133 -14.49 16.95 -13.13
C PRO A 133 -14.29 15.72 -14.02
N THR A 134 -13.22 15.67 -14.80
CA THR A 134 -12.87 14.53 -15.66
C THR A 134 -12.47 13.28 -14.85
N ILE A 135 -11.90 13.45 -13.67
CA ILE A 135 -11.43 12.32 -12.82
C ILE A 135 -12.57 11.38 -12.44
N ALA A 136 -13.79 11.88 -12.28
CA ALA A 136 -14.96 11.04 -12.01
C ALA A 136 -15.19 9.97 -13.10
N ALA A 137 -15.01 10.32 -14.37
CA ALA A 137 -15.08 9.36 -15.47
C ALA A 137 -13.86 8.45 -15.51
N GLU A 138 -12.67 9.00 -15.25
CA GLU A 138 -11.42 8.24 -15.23
C GLU A 138 -11.39 7.19 -14.12
N ILE A 139 -12.02 7.43 -12.95
CA ILE A 139 -12.20 6.42 -11.90
C ILE A 139 -12.93 5.19 -12.44
N GLN A 140 -13.99 5.37 -13.23
CA GLN A 140 -14.72 4.25 -13.82
C GLN A 140 -13.86 3.49 -14.85
N GLU A 141 -13.04 4.18 -15.62
CA GLU A 141 -12.08 3.53 -16.53
C GLU A 141 -11.04 2.70 -15.74
N MET A 142 -10.57 3.20 -14.60
CA MET A 142 -9.66 2.44 -13.72
C MET A 142 -10.31 1.17 -13.19
N ILE A 143 -11.56 1.25 -12.73
CA ILE A 143 -12.32 0.06 -12.28
C ILE A 143 -12.45 -0.95 -13.42
N ALA A 144 -12.78 -0.49 -14.62
CA ALA A 144 -12.89 -1.38 -15.79
C ALA A 144 -11.55 -2.03 -16.16
N ALA A 145 -10.43 -1.38 -15.84
CA ALA A 145 -9.08 -1.91 -16.01
C ALA A 145 -8.60 -2.79 -14.82
N GLY A 146 -9.46 -3.02 -13.81
CA GLY A 146 -9.14 -3.85 -12.64
C GLY A 146 -8.50 -3.09 -11.47
N ILE A 147 -8.34 -1.77 -11.56
CA ILE A 147 -7.81 -0.94 -10.47
C ILE A 147 -8.97 -0.47 -9.59
N THR A 148 -9.07 -1.03 -8.39
CA THR A 148 -10.21 -0.81 -7.47
C THR A 148 -9.86 0.06 -6.27
N SER A 149 -8.62 0.48 -6.14
CA SER A 149 -8.13 1.27 -5.02
C SER A 149 -7.36 2.50 -5.49
N PHE A 150 -7.54 3.58 -4.73
CA PHE A 150 -7.04 4.90 -5.05
C PHE A 150 -6.23 5.46 -3.88
N LYS A 151 -5.33 6.41 -4.17
CA LYS A 151 -4.48 7.05 -3.18
C LYS A 151 -4.55 8.56 -3.29
N MET A 152 -4.66 9.25 -2.14
CA MET A 152 -4.52 10.71 -2.05
C MET A 152 -3.58 11.10 -0.91
N TYR A 153 -3.24 12.37 -0.82
CA TYR A 153 -2.22 12.88 0.09
C TYR A 153 -2.70 14.16 0.76
N MET A 154 -2.49 14.27 2.08
CA MET A 154 -2.76 15.49 2.86
C MET A 154 -1.48 16.30 3.15
N ALA A 155 -0.34 15.80 2.73
CA ALA A 155 0.97 16.47 2.81
C ALA A 155 1.69 16.40 1.45
N TYR A 156 2.87 17.05 1.35
CA TYR A 156 3.70 17.22 0.17
C TYR A 156 3.12 18.15 -0.90
N ASP A 157 3.71 19.33 -1.09
CA ASP A 157 3.23 20.41 -1.97
C ASP A 157 2.87 20.01 -3.40
N ASN A 158 3.57 19.02 -3.94
CA ASN A 158 3.34 18.53 -5.29
C ASN A 158 2.27 17.42 -5.37
N LEU A 159 1.82 16.87 -4.25
CA LEU A 159 0.90 15.73 -4.19
C LEU A 159 -0.38 16.03 -3.41
N ARG A 160 -0.31 16.95 -2.42
CA ARG A 160 -1.43 17.17 -1.49
C ARG A 160 -2.67 17.70 -2.18
N THR A 161 -3.79 17.20 -1.71
CA THR A 161 -5.14 17.60 -2.09
C THR A 161 -5.86 18.23 -0.89
N THR A 162 -6.84 19.07 -1.17
CA THR A 162 -7.67 19.70 -0.15
C THR A 162 -8.72 18.74 0.42
N ASP A 163 -9.25 19.03 1.60
CA ASP A 163 -10.35 18.27 2.20
C ASP A 163 -11.58 18.20 1.28
N ALA A 164 -11.87 19.28 0.54
CA ALA A 164 -12.95 19.31 -0.43
C ALA A 164 -12.70 18.34 -1.60
N GLU A 165 -11.48 18.28 -2.13
CA GLU A 165 -11.12 17.37 -3.20
C GLU A 165 -11.17 15.91 -2.74
N ILE A 166 -10.70 15.63 -1.52
CA ILE A 166 -10.81 14.29 -0.89
C ILE A 166 -12.28 13.89 -0.76
N PHE A 167 -13.14 14.79 -0.30
CA PHE A 167 -14.57 14.52 -0.13
C PHE A 167 -15.27 14.24 -1.47
N GLU A 168 -14.98 15.03 -2.52
CA GLU A 168 -15.50 14.78 -3.88
C GLU A 168 -15.02 13.42 -4.43
N ALA A 169 -13.73 13.12 -4.28
CA ALA A 169 -13.18 11.83 -4.66
C ALA A 169 -13.88 10.67 -3.95
N MET A 170 -14.10 10.77 -2.64
CA MET A 170 -14.81 9.75 -1.87
C MET A 170 -16.21 9.48 -2.40
N LYS A 171 -16.95 10.50 -2.80
CA LYS A 171 -18.30 10.34 -3.37
C LYS A 171 -18.28 9.56 -4.68
N GLU A 172 -17.30 9.81 -5.53
CA GLU A 172 -17.19 9.10 -6.81
C GLU A 172 -16.69 7.67 -6.62
N ILE A 173 -15.69 7.46 -5.74
CA ILE A 173 -15.17 6.13 -5.39
C ILE A 173 -16.25 5.24 -4.76
N LYS A 174 -17.13 5.81 -3.94
CA LYS A 174 -18.28 5.10 -3.36
C LYS A 174 -19.21 4.53 -4.44
N LYS A 175 -19.48 5.29 -5.50
CA LYS A 175 -20.38 4.85 -6.59
C LYS A 175 -19.88 3.58 -7.29
N VAL A 176 -18.58 3.36 -7.29
CA VAL A 176 -17.93 2.22 -7.95
C VAL A 176 -17.47 1.13 -6.97
N ASN A 177 -17.85 1.26 -5.69
CA ASN A 177 -17.45 0.36 -4.61
C ASN A 177 -15.91 0.20 -4.53
N GLY A 178 -15.18 1.28 -4.77
CA GLY A 178 -13.73 1.34 -4.65
C GLY A 178 -13.28 1.68 -3.22
N MET A 179 -11.97 1.70 -3.01
CA MET A 179 -11.34 2.07 -1.74
C MET A 179 -10.42 3.28 -1.91
N LEU A 180 -10.42 4.17 -0.93
CA LEU A 180 -9.48 5.29 -0.88
C LEU A 180 -8.51 5.12 0.29
N GLY A 181 -7.21 5.09 -0.01
CA GLY A 181 -6.13 5.23 0.95
C GLY A 181 -5.60 6.66 0.98
N VAL A 182 -5.24 7.18 2.15
CA VAL A 182 -4.68 8.54 2.25
C VAL A 182 -3.44 8.57 3.12
N HIS A 183 -2.42 9.28 2.62
CA HIS A 183 -1.27 9.70 3.43
C HIS A 183 -1.73 10.83 4.36
N CYS A 184 -1.82 10.55 5.65
CA CYS A 184 -2.40 11.43 6.64
C CYS A 184 -1.32 12.12 7.47
N GLU A 185 -0.85 13.28 7.01
CA GLU A 185 -0.10 14.25 7.81
C GLU A 185 -0.66 15.65 7.56
N ASN A 186 -0.65 16.51 8.57
CA ASN A 186 -1.02 17.91 8.40
C ASN A 186 0.12 18.64 7.66
N GLY A 187 -0.01 18.76 6.34
CA GLY A 187 1.03 19.29 5.47
C GLY A 187 1.44 20.73 5.82
N ASP A 188 0.50 21.59 6.19
CA ASP A 188 0.81 22.98 6.56
C ASP A 188 1.70 23.06 7.80
N LEU A 189 1.42 22.23 8.82
CA LEU A 189 2.24 22.17 10.03
C LEU A 189 3.60 21.51 9.78
N VAL A 190 3.66 20.49 8.95
CA VAL A 190 4.92 19.86 8.55
C VAL A 190 5.81 20.86 7.83
N ASP A 191 5.27 21.61 6.87
CA ASP A 191 6.02 22.61 6.10
C ASP A 191 6.54 23.73 6.99
N GLU A 192 5.73 24.23 7.92
CA GLU A 192 6.13 25.25 8.90
C GLU A 192 7.28 24.75 9.80
N LEU A 193 7.17 23.51 10.30
CA LEU A 193 8.22 22.91 11.14
C LEU A 193 9.52 22.71 10.34
N ILE A 194 9.44 22.27 9.09
CA ILE A 194 10.61 22.16 8.20
C ILE A 194 11.25 23.53 8.02
N GLN A 195 10.48 24.56 7.66
CA GLN A 195 11.01 25.93 7.48
C GLN A 195 11.66 26.46 8.76
N SER A 196 11.05 26.20 9.92
CA SER A 196 11.62 26.56 11.21
C SER A 196 12.99 25.94 11.46
N TYR A 197 13.18 24.64 11.16
CA TYR A 197 14.48 23.99 11.29
C TYR A 197 15.48 24.48 10.24
N VAL A 198 15.06 24.65 9.00
CA VAL A 198 15.91 25.16 7.90
C VAL A 198 16.45 26.56 8.24
N SER A 199 15.60 27.46 8.74
CA SER A 199 16.00 28.82 9.13
C SER A 199 17.03 28.85 10.27
N GLN A 200 17.09 27.79 11.08
CA GLN A 200 18.08 27.60 12.14
C GLN A 200 19.37 26.90 11.66
N GLY A 201 19.51 26.60 10.37
CA GLY A 201 20.64 25.85 9.81
C GLY A 201 20.61 24.34 10.14
N LYS A 202 19.51 23.81 10.59
CA LYS A 202 19.31 22.41 10.98
C LYS A 202 18.88 21.59 9.76
N LEU A 203 19.85 21.09 8.96
CA LEU A 203 19.64 20.52 7.65
C LEU A 203 19.88 19.00 7.58
N THR A 204 20.32 18.37 8.66
CA THR A 204 20.63 16.92 8.67
C THR A 204 19.37 16.07 8.74
N PRO A 205 19.41 14.80 8.30
CA PRO A 205 18.27 13.88 8.37
C PRO A 205 17.65 13.72 9.77
N HIS A 206 18.44 13.92 10.83
CA HIS A 206 17.98 13.91 12.23
C HIS A 206 16.77 14.82 12.49
N TYR A 207 16.60 15.90 11.73
CA TYR A 207 15.45 16.82 11.89
C TYR A 207 14.21 16.37 11.13
N HIS A 208 14.29 15.31 10.33
CA HIS A 208 13.14 14.78 9.62
C HIS A 208 12.02 14.29 10.58
N PRO A 209 12.27 13.38 11.54
CA PRO A 209 11.23 12.96 12.49
C PRO A 209 10.78 14.11 13.41
N LEU A 210 11.68 15.06 13.75
CA LEU A 210 11.34 16.20 14.58
C LEU A 210 10.40 17.20 13.89
N SER A 211 10.42 17.27 12.56
CA SER A 211 9.47 18.07 11.78
C SER A 211 8.12 17.37 11.56
N ARG A 212 7.99 16.11 12.00
CA ARG A 212 6.79 15.28 11.86
C ARG A 212 6.39 14.65 13.20
N PRO A 213 6.09 15.48 14.23
CA PRO A 213 5.66 14.94 15.52
C PRO A 213 4.34 14.18 15.38
N ALA A 214 4.11 13.19 16.24
CA ALA A 214 2.92 12.34 16.24
C ALA A 214 1.58 13.10 16.14
N ALA A 215 1.57 14.38 16.54
CA ALA A 215 0.37 15.22 16.49
C ALA A 215 -0.07 15.56 15.06
N VAL A 216 0.87 15.70 14.10
CA VAL A 216 0.52 16.05 12.71
C VAL A 216 -0.14 14.88 11.98
N GLU A 217 0.27 13.65 12.28
CA GLU A 217 -0.42 12.46 11.77
C GLU A 217 -1.79 12.29 12.45
N ALA A 218 -1.85 12.38 13.77
CA ALA A 218 -3.08 12.15 14.53
C ALA A 218 -4.19 13.15 14.18
N GLU A 219 -3.86 14.42 13.95
CA GLU A 219 -4.82 15.44 13.48
C GLU A 219 -5.36 15.09 12.10
N ALA A 220 -4.46 14.79 11.16
CA ALA A 220 -4.85 14.48 9.78
C ALA A 220 -5.68 13.19 9.70
N VAL A 221 -5.33 12.15 10.46
CA VAL A 221 -6.11 10.91 10.56
C VAL A 221 -7.51 11.20 11.11
N ALA A 222 -7.62 11.97 12.20
CA ALA A 222 -8.92 12.29 12.77
C ALA A 222 -9.81 13.08 11.79
N ARG A 223 -9.24 14.04 11.09
CA ARG A 223 -9.92 14.85 10.06
C ARG A 223 -10.35 14.00 8.87
N TYR A 224 -9.47 13.16 8.36
CA TYR A 224 -9.78 12.24 7.26
C TYR A 224 -10.93 11.29 7.61
N LEU A 225 -10.93 10.73 8.83
CA LEU A 225 -12.00 9.84 9.29
C LEU A 225 -13.35 10.55 9.40
N MET A 226 -13.38 11.83 9.79
CA MET A 226 -14.61 12.62 9.78
C MET A 226 -15.13 12.88 8.36
N ILE A 227 -14.25 13.18 7.40
CA ILE A 227 -14.61 13.34 5.99
C ILE A 227 -15.17 12.02 5.44
N ALA A 228 -14.53 10.89 5.77
CA ALA A 228 -14.97 9.56 5.34
C ALA A 228 -16.33 9.17 5.94
N GLU A 229 -16.61 9.54 7.19
CA GLU A 229 -17.91 9.36 7.84
C GLU A 229 -19.01 10.15 7.11
N MET A 230 -18.74 11.40 6.74
CA MET A 230 -19.67 12.23 5.96
C MET A 230 -19.91 11.66 4.56
N ALA A 231 -18.92 11.07 3.93
CA ALA A 231 -19.05 10.43 2.62
C ALA A 231 -19.68 9.03 2.70
N ASP A 232 -19.74 8.44 3.90
CA ASP A 232 -20.17 7.06 4.15
C ASP A 232 -19.36 6.06 3.27
N LEU A 233 -18.02 6.20 3.31
CA LEU A 233 -17.08 5.38 2.57
C LEU A 233 -16.17 4.59 3.51
N SER A 234 -15.98 3.30 3.23
CA SER A 234 -14.89 2.51 3.82
C SER A 234 -13.54 3.01 3.32
N VAL A 235 -12.62 3.27 4.24
CA VAL A 235 -11.33 3.90 3.90
C VAL A 235 -10.14 3.15 4.45
N ASN A 236 -8.96 3.43 3.90
CA ASN A 236 -7.69 2.91 4.38
C ASN A 236 -6.78 4.06 4.88
N ILE A 237 -6.24 3.92 6.08
CA ILE A 237 -5.15 4.76 6.56
C ILE A 237 -3.85 4.06 6.22
N VAL A 238 -3.11 4.58 5.27
CA VAL A 238 -1.85 3.96 4.84
C VAL A 238 -0.73 4.25 5.84
N HIS A 239 0.22 3.32 5.98
CA HIS A 239 1.46 3.44 6.78
C HIS A 239 1.30 4.20 8.12
N LEU A 240 0.22 3.95 8.84
CA LEU A 240 -0.04 4.54 10.16
C LEU A 240 1.13 4.23 11.11
N SER A 241 1.68 5.25 11.75
CA SER A 241 2.90 5.11 12.54
C SER A 241 2.74 5.48 14.02
N THR A 242 1.67 6.21 14.42
CA THR A 242 1.56 6.74 15.77
C THR A 242 0.43 6.14 16.58
N LYS A 243 0.66 5.97 17.90
CA LYS A 243 -0.36 5.52 18.84
C LYS A 243 -1.60 6.43 18.84
N ARG A 244 -1.40 7.75 18.78
CA ARG A 244 -2.51 8.71 18.77
C ARG A 244 -3.41 8.55 17.54
N SER A 245 -2.83 8.24 16.39
CA SER A 245 -3.58 7.95 15.17
C SER A 245 -4.37 6.66 15.30
N LEU A 246 -3.77 5.61 15.88
CA LEU A 246 -4.48 4.36 16.14
C LEU A 246 -5.68 4.57 17.08
N GLU A 247 -5.54 5.37 18.15
CA GLU A 247 -6.65 5.72 19.03
C GLU A 247 -7.78 6.46 18.31
N ALA A 248 -7.47 7.28 17.28
CA ALA A 248 -8.50 7.92 16.46
C ALA A 248 -9.24 6.89 15.59
N VAL A 249 -8.52 5.93 15.01
CA VAL A 249 -9.11 4.81 14.25
C VAL A 249 -10.00 3.95 15.14
N GLU A 250 -9.55 3.58 16.34
CA GLU A 250 -10.33 2.77 17.28
C GLU A 250 -11.65 3.47 17.64
N ARG A 251 -11.62 4.77 17.91
CA ARG A 251 -12.84 5.57 18.17
C ARG A 251 -13.79 5.59 16.96
N ALA A 252 -13.26 5.67 15.75
CA ALA A 252 -14.07 5.63 14.54
C ALA A 252 -14.73 4.26 14.34
N ARG A 253 -13.97 3.18 14.55
CA ARG A 253 -14.49 1.79 14.49
C ARG A 253 -15.57 1.55 15.56
N GLN A 254 -15.40 2.08 16.79
CA GLN A 254 -16.42 1.99 17.86
C GLN A 254 -17.73 2.69 17.50
N ARG A 255 -17.69 3.72 16.62
CA ARG A 255 -18.91 4.36 16.06
C ARG A 255 -19.50 3.60 14.87
N GLY A 256 -18.91 2.47 14.47
CA GLY A 256 -19.37 1.65 13.37
C GLY A 256 -18.75 2.00 12.02
N GLN A 257 -17.77 2.90 11.95
CA GLN A 257 -17.09 3.24 10.71
C GLN A 257 -16.19 2.10 10.24
N SER A 258 -16.25 1.76 8.95
CA SER A 258 -15.36 0.76 8.35
C SER A 258 -14.03 1.41 7.98
N VAL A 259 -12.98 1.08 8.73
CA VAL A 259 -11.64 1.64 8.56
C VAL A 259 -10.61 0.52 8.49
N TYR A 260 -9.85 0.49 7.41
CA TYR A 260 -8.65 -0.33 7.27
C TYR A 260 -7.42 0.48 7.65
N VAL A 261 -6.36 -0.21 8.05
CA VAL A 261 -5.10 0.43 8.49
C VAL A 261 -3.94 -0.40 8.02
N GLU A 262 -2.95 0.24 7.46
CA GLU A 262 -1.64 -0.35 7.17
C GLU A 262 -0.59 0.17 8.16
N THR A 263 0.42 -0.65 8.41
CA THR A 263 1.68 -0.23 9.02
C THR A 263 2.83 -0.85 8.23
N CYS A 264 4.03 -0.32 8.40
CA CYS A 264 5.21 -0.84 7.72
C CYS A 264 6.00 -1.77 8.64
N PRO A 265 6.54 -2.90 8.16
CA PRO A 265 7.33 -3.81 8.98
C PRO A 265 8.49 -3.15 9.71
N GLN A 266 9.16 -2.17 9.08
CA GLN A 266 10.25 -1.42 9.69
C GLN A 266 9.81 -0.61 10.92
N TYR A 267 8.55 -0.15 11.01
CA TYR A 267 8.04 0.57 12.17
C TYR A 267 7.92 -0.31 13.42
N LEU A 268 7.94 -1.62 13.27
CA LEU A 268 7.89 -2.59 14.36
C LEU A 268 9.29 -2.97 14.87
N LEU A 269 10.35 -2.66 14.12
CA LEU A 269 11.71 -3.13 14.38
C LEU A 269 12.74 -2.00 14.49
N LEU A 270 12.47 -0.85 13.88
CA LEU A 270 13.38 0.29 13.76
C LEU A 270 12.73 1.54 14.35
N ASP A 271 13.53 2.54 14.69
CA ASP A 271 13.08 3.82 15.23
C ASP A 271 13.92 5.00 14.68
N ASP A 272 13.64 6.20 15.14
CA ASP A 272 14.23 7.45 14.67
C ASP A 272 15.70 7.68 15.09
N HIS A 273 16.28 6.79 15.91
CA HIS A 273 17.71 6.81 16.21
C HIS A 273 18.58 6.47 14.99
N LEU A 274 17.98 5.98 13.92
CA LEU A 274 18.70 5.66 12.67
C LEU A 274 18.94 6.86 11.75
N TYR A 275 18.36 8.05 12.06
CA TYR A 275 18.53 9.27 11.29
C TYR A 275 19.81 10.06 11.64
#